data_3ace176a7e5caced59a62fa1d3af7abc
#
_entry.id   3ace176a7e5caced59a62fa1d3af7abc
#
_cell.length_a   1.000
_cell.length_b   1.000
_cell.length_c   1.000
_cell.angle_alpha   90.00
_cell.angle_beta   90.00
_cell.angle_gamma   90.00
#
_symmetry.space_group_name_H-M   'P 1'
#
loop_
_entity.id
_entity.type
_entity.pdbx_description
1 polymer ?
#
loop_
_entity_poly.entity_id
_entity_poly.type
_entity_poly.pdbx_seq_one_letter_code
_entity_poly.pdbx_strand_id
1 'polypeptide(L)'
;MQKPSILITAVNGDIGSGAVRALRSEAGRLIGCDVTSYCPVMELLDGFCRVPLAAQKKNYIENINQIIKQEKIDFVLPISEPEIEVINSCRNEINLKPNGLLMNNPIIVETFLDKLATADYLNTLGIKVPKTMKLESFDNQFDFPVIVKSRKGCGSKKNWLIKNNKEMEQLRSESDDSIIFQDCIAQECIGTIEEEFTTGVFCDGKKTESITFRRKLGYGGLSIEAVYEKVPFLEEMAKNIAKETGLMGSINIQTRRTGDIY
;
A
#
# COMPACT_ATOMS: atom_id res chain seq x y z
N MET A 1 -5.97 -16.84 -27.65
CA MET A 1 -4.85 -15.90 -27.42
C MET A 1 -3.81 -16.59 -26.55
N GLN A 2 -2.54 -16.40 -26.78
CA GLN A 2 -1.48 -16.92 -25.92
C GLN A 2 -1.54 -16.19 -24.57
N LYS A 3 -1.47 -16.94 -23.45
CA LYS A 3 -1.44 -16.34 -22.11
C LYS A 3 -0.14 -15.58 -21.90
N PRO A 4 -0.17 -14.44 -21.19
CA PRO A 4 0.99 -13.57 -21.02
C PRO A 4 2.07 -14.14 -20.11
N SER A 5 3.28 -13.62 -20.24
CA SER A 5 4.39 -13.80 -19.31
C SER A 5 4.37 -12.66 -18.27
N ILE A 6 4.28 -12.99 -16.98
CA ILE A 6 4.10 -12.02 -15.90
C ILE A 6 5.26 -12.13 -14.90
N LEU A 7 5.87 -10.98 -14.56
CA LEU A 7 6.80 -10.86 -13.44
C LEU A 7 6.06 -10.30 -12.22
N ILE A 8 6.12 -11.00 -11.10
CA ILE A 8 5.62 -10.54 -9.81
C ILE A 8 6.79 -10.28 -8.89
N THR A 9 6.83 -9.10 -8.26
CA THR A 9 7.90 -8.75 -7.31
C THR A 9 7.50 -9.10 -5.87
N ALA A 10 8.46 -9.11 -4.94
CA ALA A 10 8.27 -9.38 -3.51
C ALA A 10 7.42 -10.63 -3.22
N VAL A 11 7.67 -11.72 -3.95
CA VAL A 11 6.85 -12.95 -3.88
C VAL A 11 7.02 -13.74 -2.58
N ASN A 12 7.99 -13.39 -1.73
CA ASN A 12 8.16 -13.99 -0.40
C ASN A 12 7.16 -13.44 0.63
N GLY A 13 6.62 -12.24 0.39
CA GLY A 13 5.58 -11.65 1.25
C GLY A 13 4.20 -12.26 1.01
N ASP A 14 3.28 -12.08 1.98
CA ASP A 14 1.92 -12.63 1.93
C ASP A 14 1.15 -12.14 0.70
N ILE A 15 1.25 -10.85 0.36
CA ILE A 15 0.57 -10.26 -0.80
C ILE A 15 1.15 -10.84 -2.09
N GLY A 16 2.48 -10.90 -2.21
CA GLY A 16 3.15 -11.46 -3.38
C GLY A 16 2.82 -12.93 -3.58
N SER A 17 2.87 -13.74 -2.51
CA SER A 17 2.46 -15.14 -2.53
C SER A 17 0.99 -15.31 -2.91
N GLY A 18 0.11 -14.45 -2.42
CA GLY A 18 -1.30 -14.40 -2.79
C GLY A 18 -1.50 -14.07 -4.28
N ALA A 19 -0.77 -13.09 -4.81
CA ALA A 19 -0.81 -12.71 -6.22
C ALA A 19 -0.34 -13.85 -7.13
N VAL A 20 0.73 -14.57 -6.75
CA VAL A 20 1.19 -15.77 -7.48
C VAL A 20 0.10 -16.82 -7.57
N ARG A 21 -0.56 -17.15 -6.44
CA ARG A 21 -1.66 -18.13 -6.43
C ARG A 21 -2.83 -17.70 -7.29
N ALA A 22 -3.23 -16.42 -7.21
CA ALA A 22 -4.36 -15.88 -7.96
C ALA A 22 -4.11 -15.85 -9.48
N LEU A 23 -2.87 -15.57 -9.90
CA LEU A 23 -2.53 -15.39 -11.31
C LEU A 23 -2.00 -16.66 -11.99
N ARG A 24 -1.73 -17.74 -11.24
CA ARG A 24 -1.13 -18.95 -11.81
C ARG A 24 -1.92 -19.54 -12.99
N SER A 25 -3.26 -19.56 -12.89
CA SER A 25 -4.11 -20.08 -13.96
C SER A 25 -4.22 -19.13 -15.16
N GLU A 26 -3.96 -17.84 -14.98
CA GLU A 26 -4.13 -16.81 -15.99
C GLU A 26 -2.84 -16.52 -16.77
N ALA A 27 -1.68 -16.78 -16.15
CA ALA A 27 -0.37 -16.59 -16.80
C ALA A 27 0.00 -17.80 -17.67
N GLY A 28 0.60 -17.54 -18.84
CA GLY A 28 1.28 -18.53 -19.63
C GLY A 28 2.63 -18.86 -19.01
N ARG A 29 3.32 -17.85 -18.49
CA ARG A 29 4.56 -17.98 -17.76
C ARG A 29 4.57 -17.01 -16.57
N LEU A 30 4.90 -17.50 -15.38
CA LEU A 30 4.88 -16.73 -14.14
C LEU A 30 6.26 -16.72 -13.51
N ILE A 31 6.90 -15.57 -13.51
CA ILE A 31 8.23 -15.36 -12.94
C ILE A 31 8.07 -14.58 -11.63
N GLY A 32 8.74 -15.03 -10.58
CA GLY A 32 8.82 -14.32 -9.32
C GLY A 32 10.18 -13.67 -9.11
N CYS A 33 10.23 -12.54 -8.40
CA CYS A 33 11.48 -12.05 -7.86
C CYS A 33 11.33 -11.54 -6.42
N ASP A 34 12.44 -11.62 -5.69
CA ASP A 34 12.53 -11.18 -4.30
C ASP A 34 13.97 -10.88 -3.90
N VAL A 35 14.16 -10.18 -2.79
CA VAL A 35 15.50 -9.92 -2.21
C VAL A 35 16.08 -11.18 -1.54
N THR A 36 15.23 -12.10 -1.13
CA THR A 36 15.62 -13.41 -0.58
C THR A 36 15.83 -14.42 -1.69
N SER A 37 16.46 -15.54 -1.40
CA SER A 37 16.69 -16.63 -2.37
C SER A 37 15.62 -17.72 -2.36
N TYR A 38 14.55 -17.51 -1.60
CA TYR A 38 13.47 -18.47 -1.38
C TYR A 38 12.13 -17.74 -1.21
N CYS A 39 11.05 -18.38 -1.66
CA CYS A 39 9.68 -17.93 -1.35
C CYS A 39 8.75 -19.15 -1.12
N PRO A 40 7.65 -18.97 -0.37
CA PRO A 40 6.72 -20.06 -0.03
C PRO A 40 5.98 -20.65 -1.24
N VAL A 41 5.98 -19.96 -2.38
CA VAL A 41 5.25 -20.33 -3.60
C VAL A 41 6.18 -20.67 -4.77
N MET A 42 7.43 -21.05 -4.47
CA MET A 42 8.45 -21.37 -5.48
C MET A 42 7.95 -22.39 -6.52
N GLU A 43 7.22 -23.41 -6.09
CA GLU A 43 6.67 -24.47 -6.93
C GLU A 43 5.58 -24.03 -7.91
N LEU A 44 4.99 -22.85 -7.67
CA LEU A 44 3.99 -22.25 -8.55
C LEU A 44 4.61 -21.32 -9.61
N LEU A 45 5.91 -21.10 -9.55
CA LEU A 45 6.64 -20.21 -10.46
C LEU A 45 7.32 -21.02 -11.55
N ASP A 46 7.37 -20.49 -12.77
CA ASP A 46 8.13 -21.04 -13.90
C ASP A 46 9.60 -20.57 -13.86
N GLY A 47 9.92 -19.60 -13.01
CA GLY A 47 11.25 -19.11 -12.76
C GLY A 47 11.28 -18.14 -11.57
N PHE A 48 12.44 -18.03 -10.92
CA PHE A 48 12.64 -17.14 -9.79
C PHE A 48 13.99 -16.42 -9.92
N CYS A 49 13.98 -15.12 -9.63
CA CYS A 49 15.15 -14.28 -9.69
C CYS A 49 15.37 -13.56 -8.37
N ARG A 50 16.60 -13.58 -7.86
CA ARG A 50 16.96 -12.70 -6.74
C ARG A 50 17.27 -11.31 -7.27
N VAL A 51 16.73 -10.28 -6.58
CA VAL A 51 16.95 -8.87 -6.93
C VAL A 51 17.53 -8.10 -5.73
N PRO A 52 18.26 -6.98 -5.97
CA PRO A 52 18.70 -6.12 -4.88
C PRO A 52 17.51 -5.42 -4.20
N LEU A 53 17.74 -4.84 -3.01
CA LEU A 53 16.77 -4.00 -2.35
C LEU A 53 16.37 -2.81 -3.24
N ALA A 54 15.09 -2.44 -3.24
CA ALA A 54 14.58 -1.27 -3.97
C ALA A 54 15.30 0.04 -3.57
N ALA A 55 15.80 0.14 -2.33
CA ALA A 55 16.64 1.26 -1.89
C ALA A 55 17.92 1.44 -2.72
N GLN A 56 18.42 0.38 -3.37
CA GLN A 56 19.50 0.44 -4.34
C GLN A 56 18.94 0.72 -5.74
N LYS A 57 18.23 1.84 -5.88
CA LYS A 57 17.38 2.21 -7.00
C LYS A 57 17.94 1.83 -8.38
N LYS A 58 19.16 2.27 -8.71
CA LYS A 58 19.79 2.00 -10.02
C LYS A 58 19.96 0.49 -10.26
N ASN A 59 20.56 -0.21 -9.32
CA ASN A 59 20.81 -1.65 -9.43
C ASN A 59 19.49 -2.42 -9.51
N TYR A 60 18.47 -2.01 -8.76
CA TYR A 60 17.15 -2.62 -8.77
C TYR A 60 16.49 -2.50 -10.15
N ILE A 61 16.44 -1.30 -10.73
CA ILE A 61 15.84 -1.06 -12.05
C ILE A 61 16.60 -1.79 -13.16
N GLU A 62 17.94 -1.80 -13.13
CA GLU A 62 18.77 -2.57 -14.08
C GLU A 62 18.45 -4.06 -14.00
N ASN A 63 18.31 -4.64 -12.79
CA ASN A 63 17.94 -6.05 -12.62
C ASN A 63 16.54 -6.36 -13.14
N ILE A 64 15.55 -5.53 -12.83
CA ILE A 64 14.18 -5.69 -13.35
C ILE A 64 14.18 -5.69 -14.88
N ASN A 65 14.90 -4.76 -15.51
CA ASN A 65 15.01 -4.71 -16.97
C ASN A 65 15.73 -5.93 -17.56
N GLN A 66 16.74 -6.45 -16.86
CA GLN A 66 17.42 -7.69 -17.26
C GLN A 66 16.45 -8.88 -17.23
N ILE A 67 15.65 -9.04 -16.17
CA ILE A 67 14.64 -10.09 -16.06
C ILE A 67 13.59 -9.93 -17.17
N ILE A 68 13.09 -8.72 -17.39
CA ILE A 68 12.12 -8.44 -18.46
C ILE A 68 12.63 -8.94 -19.81
N LYS A 69 13.88 -8.65 -20.12
CA LYS A 69 14.51 -9.05 -21.38
C LYS A 69 14.75 -10.56 -21.48
N GLN A 70 15.34 -11.16 -20.45
CA GLN A 70 15.70 -12.58 -20.43
C GLN A 70 14.50 -13.51 -20.44
N GLU A 71 13.46 -13.16 -19.63
CA GLU A 71 12.27 -13.96 -19.45
C GLU A 71 11.14 -13.58 -20.44
N LYS A 72 11.38 -12.58 -21.30
CA LYS A 72 10.41 -12.06 -22.28
C LYS A 72 9.08 -11.67 -21.60
N ILE A 73 9.17 -10.87 -20.56
CA ILE A 73 8.03 -10.46 -19.73
C ILE A 73 7.13 -9.51 -20.52
N ASP A 74 5.83 -9.80 -20.51
CA ASP A 74 4.78 -8.93 -21.05
C ASP A 74 4.28 -7.93 -20.02
N PHE A 75 4.15 -8.36 -18.74
CA PHE A 75 3.62 -7.55 -17.65
C PHE A 75 4.47 -7.66 -16.39
N VAL A 76 4.63 -6.54 -15.68
CA VAL A 76 5.25 -6.49 -14.34
C VAL A 76 4.21 -6.02 -13.34
N LEU A 77 4.04 -6.80 -12.27
CA LEU A 77 3.19 -6.49 -11.12
C LEU A 77 4.07 -6.24 -9.88
N PRO A 78 4.37 -4.97 -9.55
CA PRO A 78 5.09 -4.65 -8.33
C PRO A 78 4.16 -4.77 -7.12
N ILE A 79 4.67 -5.33 -6.01
CA ILE A 79 3.87 -5.67 -4.83
C ILE A 79 4.22 -4.81 -3.62
N SER A 80 5.50 -4.69 -3.27
CA SER A 80 5.89 -3.97 -2.05
C SER A 80 5.91 -2.46 -2.24
N GLU A 81 5.52 -1.70 -1.20
CA GLU A 81 5.54 -0.22 -1.28
C GLU A 81 6.89 0.35 -1.71
N PRO A 82 8.06 -0.12 -1.19
CA PRO A 82 9.36 0.38 -1.64
C PRO A 82 9.62 0.15 -3.13
N GLU A 83 9.18 -1.01 -3.67
CA GLU A 83 9.33 -1.32 -5.10
C GLU A 83 8.39 -0.47 -5.95
N ILE A 84 7.13 -0.31 -5.50
CA ILE A 84 6.13 0.56 -6.14
C ILE A 84 6.66 2.00 -6.20
N GLU A 85 7.23 2.54 -5.12
CA GLU A 85 7.78 3.89 -5.07
C GLU A 85 8.94 4.06 -6.06
N VAL A 86 9.90 3.13 -6.05
CA VAL A 86 11.07 3.17 -6.95
C VAL A 86 10.66 3.01 -8.41
N ILE A 87 9.83 2.03 -8.73
CA ILE A 87 9.35 1.82 -10.10
C ILE A 87 8.52 3.03 -10.56
N ASN A 88 7.67 3.61 -9.68
CA ASN A 88 6.91 4.81 -10.02
C ASN A 88 7.81 5.99 -10.42
N SER A 89 8.92 6.17 -9.71
CA SER A 89 9.87 7.25 -10.00
C SER A 89 10.73 6.99 -11.26
N CYS A 90 10.75 5.76 -11.77
CA CYS A 90 11.56 5.32 -12.91
C CYS A 90 10.74 4.70 -14.04
N ARG A 91 9.45 5.00 -14.15
CA ARG A 91 8.55 4.37 -15.15
C ARG A 91 9.12 4.38 -16.57
N ASN A 92 9.73 5.49 -16.95
CA ASN A 92 10.31 5.66 -18.29
C ASN A 92 11.59 4.83 -18.50
N GLU A 93 12.18 4.30 -17.43
CA GLU A 93 13.37 3.44 -17.48
C GLU A 93 13.00 1.95 -17.53
N ILE A 94 11.73 1.59 -17.33
CA ILE A 94 11.25 0.21 -17.39
C ILE A 94 11.00 -0.20 -18.84
N ASN A 95 11.70 -1.21 -19.31
CA ASN A 95 11.70 -1.66 -20.70
C ASN A 95 10.50 -2.58 -21.02
N LEU A 96 9.29 -2.10 -20.84
CA LEU A 96 8.03 -2.78 -21.17
C LEU A 96 7.31 -2.13 -22.34
N LYS A 97 6.46 -2.90 -23.00
CA LYS A 97 5.47 -2.35 -23.93
C LYS A 97 4.52 -1.39 -23.19
N PRO A 98 3.86 -0.46 -23.87
CA PRO A 98 2.81 0.34 -23.27
C PRO A 98 1.78 -0.53 -22.53
N ASN A 99 1.40 -0.10 -21.33
CA ASN A 99 0.50 -0.82 -20.43
C ASN A 99 1.03 -2.16 -19.86
N GLY A 100 2.31 -2.46 -20.03
CA GLY A 100 2.93 -3.65 -19.44
C GLY A 100 3.20 -3.53 -17.94
N LEU A 101 3.18 -2.32 -17.38
CA LEU A 101 3.34 -2.10 -15.95
C LEU A 101 1.97 -2.08 -15.27
N LEU A 102 1.66 -3.14 -14.52
CA LEU A 102 0.39 -3.30 -13.79
C LEU A 102 0.41 -2.51 -12.49
N MET A 103 0.31 -1.21 -12.63
CA MET A 103 0.38 -0.25 -11.53
C MET A 103 -0.45 0.99 -11.85
N ASN A 104 -1.08 1.58 -10.84
CA ASN A 104 -1.83 2.82 -10.98
C ASN A 104 -0.99 3.95 -11.57
N ASN A 105 -1.65 4.99 -12.07
CA ASN A 105 -0.96 6.16 -12.61
C ASN A 105 -0.07 6.85 -11.54
N PRO A 106 0.96 7.63 -11.95
CA PRO A 106 1.92 8.22 -11.04
C PRO A 106 1.29 9.04 -9.92
N ILE A 107 0.28 9.85 -10.23
CA ILE A 107 -0.35 10.75 -9.27
C ILE A 107 -1.08 9.96 -8.18
N ILE A 108 -1.81 8.90 -8.56
CA ILE A 108 -2.50 8.03 -7.60
C ILE A 108 -1.48 7.36 -6.66
N VAL A 109 -0.40 6.83 -7.23
CA VAL A 109 0.66 6.18 -6.44
C VAL A 109 1.29 7.18 -5.45
N GLU A 110 1.68 8.35 -5.91
CA GLU A 110 2.29 9.39 -5.07
C GLU A 110 1.35 9.87 -3.95
N THR A 111 0.06 10.08 -4.28
CA THR A 111 -0.94 10.51 -3.32
C THR A 111 -1.17 9.46 -2.23
N PHE A 112 -1.34 8.18 -2.61
CA PHE A 112 -1.72 7.14 -1.63
C PHE A 112 -0.54 6.47 -0.91
N LEU A 113 0.70 6.71 -1.34
CA LEU A 113 1.90 6.39 -0.55
C LEU A 113 2.16 7.40 0.57
N ASP A 114 1.52 8.56 0.56
CA ASP A 114 1.67 9.63 1.53
C ASP A 114 0.38 9.82 2.35
N LYS A 115 0.45 9.52 3.65
CA LYS A 115 -0.73 9.53 4.54
C LYS A 115 -1.35 10.93 4.70
N LEU A 116 -0.54 11.98 4.65
CA LEU A 116 -1.05 13.36 4.70
C LEU A 116 -1.74 13.72 3.37
N ALA A 117 -1.08 13.48 2.24
CA ALA A 117 -1.67 13.71 0.93
C ALA A 117 -2.95 12.88 0.71
N THR A 118 -2.99 11.64 1.24
CA THR A 118 -4.19 10.80 1.24
C THR A 118 -5.33 11.47 2.00
N ALA A 119 -5.07 11.95 3.23
CA ALA A 119 -6.09 12.61 4.03
C ALA A 119 -6.62 13.89 3.36
N ASP A 120 -5.70 14.72 2.86
CA ASP A 120 -6.03 15.96 2.16
C ASP A 120 -6.88 15.68 0.91
N TYR A 121 -6.47 14.71 0.10
CA TYR A 121 -7.18 14.33 -1.11
C TYR A 121 -8.60 13.79 -0.82
N LEU A 122 -8.74 12.86 0.13
CA LEU A 122 -10.03 12.29 0.50
C LEU A 122 -10.98 13.36 1.07
N ASN A 123 -10.46 14.34 1.81
CA ASN A 123 -11.22 15.50 2.25
C ASN A 123 -11.79 16.31 1.07
N THR A 124 -11.04 16.46 -0.04
CA THR A 124 -11.57 17.15 -1.24
C THR A 124 -12.74 16.41 -1.88
N LEU A 125 -12.81 15.09 -1.67
CA LEU A 125 -13.93 14.25 -2.12
C LEU A 125 -15.10 14.22 -1.12
N GLY A 126 -15.03 14.98 -0.02
CA GLY A 126 -16.03 14.98 1.05
C GLY A 126 -16.07 13.70 1.88
N ILE A 127 -15.03 12.88 1.80
CA ILE A 127 -14.92 11.65 2.59
C ILE A 127 -14.36 12.01 3.97
N LYS A 128 -15.03 11.54 5.01
CA LYS A 128 -14.57 11.74 6.39
C LYS A 128 -13.29 10.96 6.63
N VAL A 129 -12.25 11.65 7.04
CA VAL A 129 -10.97 11.07 7.44
C VAL A 129 -10.58 11.57 8.83
N PRO A 130 -9.77 10.81 9.58
CA PRO A 130 -9.22 11.31 10.84
C PRO A 130 -8.46 12.61 10.61
N LYS A 131 -8.64 13.60 11.49
CA LYS A 131 -7.85 14.83 11.42
C LYS A 131 -6.37 14.47 11.39
N THR A 132 -5.68 15.00 10.40
CA THR A 132 -4.28 14.62 10.11
C THR A 132 -3.50 15.88 9.78
N MET A 133 -2.32 16.02 10.36
CA MET A 133 -1.43 17.13 10.07
C MET A 133 0.03 16.74 10.30
N LYS A 134 0.96 17.56 9.83
CA LYS A 134 2.37 17.37 10.14
C LYS A 134 2.62 17.47 11.64
N LEU A 135 3.44 16.57 12.18
CA LEU A 135 3.76 16.55 13.61
C LEU A 135 4.43 17.85 14.06
N GLU A 136 5.28 18.45 13.24
CA GLU A 136 5.94 19.72 13.52
C GLU A 136 4.97 20.89 13.73
N SER A 137 3.76 20.80 13.11
CA SER A 137 2.72 21.82 13.19
C SER A 137 1.64 21.49 14.21
N PHE A 138 1.73 20.32 14.87
CA PHE A 138 0.74 19.91 15.85
C PHE A 138 0.95 20.64 17.19
N ASP A 139 -0.04 21.44 17.56
CA ASP A 139 -0.12 22.16 18.84
C ASP A 139 -1.56 22.02 19.39
N ASN A 140 -1.96 20.78 19.65
CA ASN A 140 -3.26 20.41 20.24
C ASN A 140 -4.48 20.89 19.45
N GLN A 141 -4.42 20.92 18.11
CA GLN A 141 -5.55 21.31 17.27
C GLN A 141 -6.69 20.29 17.28
N PHE A 142 -6.45 19.10 17.83
CA PHE A 142 -7.46 18.06 18.11
C PHE A 142 -7.07 17.27 19.37
N ASP A 143 -8.06 16.64 19.99
CA ASP A 143 -7.95 16.02 21.30
C ASP A 143 -7.06 14.78 21.32
N PHE A 144 -6.46 14.51 22.48
CA PHE A 144 -5.81 13.24 22.76
C PHE A 144 -6.85 12.12 23.03
N PRO A 145 -6.52 10.86 22.74
CA PRO A 145 -5.23 10.38 22.24
C PRO A 145 -5.01 10.68 20.76
N VAL A 146 -3.75 10.87 20.37
CA VAL A 146 -3.34 11.03 18.98
C VAL A 146 -2.36 9.92 18.57
N ILE A 147 -2.36 9.56 17.28
CA ILE A 147 -1.40 8.64 16.71
C ILE A 147 -0.32 9.44 16.01
N VAL A 148 0.93 9.29 16.44
CA VAL A 148 2.10 9.80 15.71
C VAL A 148 2.68 8.67 14.89
N LYS A 149 2.88 8.92 13.59
CA LYS A 149 3.40 7.90 12.65
C LYS A 149 4.15 8.52 11.48
N SER A 150 5.01 7.73 10.84
CA SER A 150 5.67 8.16 9.60
C SER A 150 4.65 8.48 8.53
N ARG A 151 4.86 9.60 7.84
CA ARG A 151 4.05 10.07 6.72
C ARG A 151 4.05 9.07 5.56
N LYS A 152 5.22 8.50 5.24
CA LYS A 152 5.39 7.45 4.21
C LYS A 152 5.83 6.13 4.84
N GLY A 153 5.68 5.04 4.10
CA GLY A 153 6.09 3.68 4.48
C GLY A 153 5.02 2.90 5.24
N CYS A 154 5.23 1.59 5.32
CA CYS A 154 4.33 0.60 5.89
C CYS A 154 4.93 -0.12 7.12
N GLY A 155 4.11 -0.93 7.79
CA GLY A 155 4.55 -1.89 8.81
C GLY A 155 4.69 -1.34 10.21
N SER A 156 4.03 -0.22 10.54
CA SER A 156 3.86 0.30 11.92
C SER A 156 5.14 0.43 12.76
N LYS A 157 6.31 0.42 12.13
CA LYS A 157 7.62 0.43 12.84
C LYS A 157 7.87 1.68 13.68
N LYS A 158 7.11 2.77 13.41
CA LYS A 158 7.21 4.06 14.11
C LYS A 158 5.80 4.60 14.31
N ASN A 159 4.99 3.91 15.10
CA ASN A 159 3.66 4.36 15.49
C ASN A 159 3.62 4.50 17.00
N TRP A 160 3.27 5.69 17.47
CA TRP A 160 3.12 6.00 18.88
C TRP A 160 1.69 6.44 19.16
N LEU A 161 1.05 5.84 20.15
CA LEU A 161 -0.20 6.33 20.72
C LEU A 161 0.13 7.29 21.86
N ILE A 162 -0.12 8.55 21.65
CA ILE A 162 0.18 9.65 22.58
C ILE A 162 -1.12 10.04 23.29
N LYS A 163 -1.14 9.91 24.60
CA LYS A 163 -2.37 10.06 25.40
C LYS A 163 -2.57 11.47 25.97
N ASN A 164 -1.51 12.27 26.03
CA ASN A 164 -1.54 13.61 26.63
C ASN A 164 -0.30 14.43 26.22
N ASN A 165 -0.31 15.73 26.56
CA ASN A 165 0.78 16.66 26.28
C ASN A 165 2.13 16.21 26.85
N LYS A 166 2.15 15.63 28.05
CA LYS A 166 3.39 15.18 28.68
C LYS A 166 4.08 14.09 27.86
N GLU A 167 3.32 13.12 27.36
CA GLU A 167 3.84 12.09 26.48
C GLU A 167 4.32 12.67 25.12
N MET A 168 3.65 13.70 24.61
CA MET A 168 4.07 14.41 23.40
C MET A 168 5.38 15.15 23.60
N GLU A 169 5.53 15.85 24.71
CA GLU A 169 6.79 16.54 25.06
C GLU A 169 7.92 15.54 25.26
N GLN A 170 7.65 14.43 25.91
CA GLN A 170 8.63 13.36 26.09
C GLN A 170 9.07 12.80 24.73
N LEU A 171 8.12 12.47 23.84
CA LEU A 171 8.43 12.01 22.50
C LEU A 171 9.30 13.02 21.75
N ARG A 172 9.01 14.32 21.86
CA ARG A 172 9.79 15.40 21.24
C ARG A 172 11.20 15.53 21.84
N SER A 173 11.35 15.30 23.13
CA SER A 173 12.64 15.43 23.83
C SER A 173 13.56 14.21 23.65
N GLU A 174 13.00 13.02 23.57
CA GLU A 174 13.77 11.76 23.43
C GLU A 174 14.29 11.53 22.01
N SER A 175 13.82 12.30 21.06
CA SER A 175 14.23 12.12 19.66
C SER A 175 15.39 13.08 19.36
N ASP A 176 16.59 12.57 19.52
CA ASP A 176 17.86 13.24 19.17
C ASP A 176 17.99 13.52 17.65
N ASP A 177 17.09 12.99 16.84
CA ASP A 177 17.03 13.18 15.40
C ASP A 177 15.84 14.03 14.99
N SER A 178 16.05 15.34 14.88
CA SER A 178 15.08 16.29 14.27
C SER A 178 14.58 15.83 12.88
N ILE A 179 15.34 14.98 12.20
CA ILE A 179 15.01 14.36 10.90
C ILE A 179 13.86 13.37 11.03
N ILE A 180 13.73 12.64 12.16
CA ILE A 180 12.66 11.64 12.35
C ILE A 180 11.28 12.30 12.42
N PHE A 181 11.19 13.51 12.97
CA PHE A 181 9.92 14.23 13.12
C PHE A 181 9.47 14.98 11.87
N GLN A 182 10.39 15.40 11.01
CA GLN A 182 10.05 16.12 9.77
C GLN A 182 9.15 15.30 8.85
N ASP A 183 9.27 13.96 8.90
CA ASP A 183 8.48 13.02 8.10
C ASP A 183 7.35 12.33 8.88
N CYS A 184 6.98 12.82 10.06
CA CYS A 184 5.89 12.29 10.85
C CYS A 184 4.62 13.16 10.74
N ILE A 185 3.48 12.49 10.93
CA ILE A 185 2.18 13.12 11.09
C ILE A 185 1.64 12.84 12.49
N ALA A 186 0.84 13.79 13.01
CA ALA A 186 -0.10 13.57 14.08
C ALA A 186 -1.47 13.30 13.47
N GLN A 187 -2.14 12.26 13.92
CA GLN A 187 -3.46 11.88 13.43
C GLN A 187 -4.38 11.58 14.61
N GLU A 188 -5.63 12.04 14.50
CA GLU A 188 -6.70 11.74 15.43
C GLU A 188 -6.86 10.22 15.62
N CYS A 189 -6.95 9.76 16.86
CA CYS A 189 -7.21 8.37 17.17
C CYS A 189 -8.72 8.12 17.18
N ILE A 190 -9.23 7.44 16.17
CA ILE A 190 -10.67 7.16 16.03
C ILE A 190 -10.96 5.67 16.23
N GLY A 191 -12.19 5.38 16.71
CA GLY A 191 -12.72 4.04 16.83
C GLY A 191 -11.86 3.10 17.68
N THR A 192 -12.18 1.84 17.60
CA THR A 192 -11.44 0.76 18.28
C THR A 192 -10.83 -0.22 17.28
N ILE A 193 -9.91 -1.06 17.75
CA ILE A 193 -9.26 -2.07 16.90
C ILE A 193 -10.21 -3.21 16.51
N GLU A 194 -11.31 -3.39 17.23
CA GLU A 194 -12.35 -4.39 16.96
C GLU A 194 -13.27 -3.97 15.80
N GLU A 195 -13.34 -2.68 15.54
CA GLU A 195 -14.19 -2.07 14.52
C GLU A 195 -13.39 -1.63 13.29
N GLU A 196 -12.41 -2.42 12.91
CA GLU A 196 -11.54 -2.13 11.76
C GLU A 196 -11.94 -2.93 10.54
N PHE A 197 -12.05 -2.22 9.41
CA PHE A 197 -12.42 -2.78 8.12
C PHE A 197 -11.35 -2.53 7.08
N THR A 198 -11.35 -3.39 6.08
CA THR A 198 -10.52 -3.22 4.88
C THR A 198 -11.40 -3.48 3.65
N THR A 199 -11.43 -2.52 2.74
CA THR A 199 -12.19 -2.62 1.50
C THR A 199 -11.23 -2.58 0.32
N GLY A 200 -11.10 -3.72 -0.36
CA GLY A 200 -10.42 -3.80 -1.64
C GLY A 200 -11.34 -3.30 -2.76
N VAL A 201 -10.81 -2.50 -3.66
CA VAL A 201 -11.50 -2.11 -4.89
C VAL A 201 -10.58 -2.30 -6.08
N PHE A 202 -11.13 -2.83 -7.17
CA PHE A 202 -10.45 -3.05 -8.44
C PHE A 202 -11.25 -2.40 -9.57
N CYS A 203 -10.55 -1.75 -10.49
CA CYS A 203 -11.12 -1.16 -11.69
C CYS A 203 -10.27 -1.52 -12.91
N ASP A 204 -10.91 -2.03 -13.96
CA ASP A 204 -10.27 -2.33 -15.26
C ASP A 204 -10.48 -1.21 -16.30
N GLY A 205 -11.00 -0.06 -15.86
CA GLY A 205 -11.37 1.07 -16.70
C GLY A 205 -12.79 0.98 -17.28
N LYS A 206 -13.50 -0.15 -17.08
CA LYS A 206 -14.90 -0.35 -17.50
C LYS A 206 -15.78 -0.79 -16.35
N LYS A 207 -15.27 -1.69 -15.53
CA LYS A 207 -15.98 -2.29 -14.41
C LYS A 207 -15.21 -2.02 -13.13
N THR A 208 -15.92 -1.68 -12.06
CA THR A 208 -15.36 -1.49 -10.74
C THR A 208 -16.03 -2.46 -9.78
N GLU A 209 -15.22 -3.29 -9.12
CA GLU A 209 -15.66 -4.24 -8.11
C GLU A 209 -15.02 -3.91 -6.77
N SER A 210 -15.75 -4.18 -5.70
CA SER A 210 -15.26 -3.97 -4.33
C SER A 210 -15.67 -5.12 -3.43
N ILE A 211 -14.86 -5.36 -2.38
CA ILE A 211 -15.11 -6.35 -1.36
C ILE A 211 -14.63 -5.84 -0.01
N THR A 212 -15.45 -6.01 1.02
CA THR A 212 -15.14 -5.54 2.37
C THR A 212 -14.96 -6.70 3.33
N PHE A 213 -13.95 -6.58 4.19
CA PHE A 213 -13.70 -7.49 5.30
C PHE A 213 -13.59 -6.70 6.60
N ARG A 214 -14.22 -7.20 7.66
CA ARG A 214 -13.85 -6.82 9.01
C ARG A 214 -12.59 -7.58 9.38
N ARG A 215 -11.59 -6.89 9.91
CA ARG A 215 -10.29 -7.48 10.18
C ARG A 215 -9.86 -7.34 11.63
N LYS A 216 -9.11 -8.31 12.10
CA LYS A 216 -8.40 -8.24 13.36
C LYS A 216 -6.92 -8.02 13.10
N LEU A 217 -6.36 -7.02 13.77
CA LEU A 217 -4.95 -6.70 13.64
C LEU A 217 -4.11 -7.51 14.62
N GLY A 218 -2.98 -7.99 14.13
CA GLY A 218 -1.90 -8.54 14.92
C GLY A 218 -0.73 -7.57 15.05
N TYR A 219 0.42 -8.13 15.39
CA TYR A 219 1.66 -7.37 15.51
C TYR A 219 2.01 -6.65 14.19
N GLY A 220 2.45 -5.40 14.31
CA GLY A 220 2.83 -4.60 13.15
C GLY A 220 1.67 -4.12 12.26
N GLY A 221 0.41 -4.24 12.72
CA GLY A 221 -0.77 -3.79 11.97
C GLY A 221 -1.15 -4.72 10.81
N LEU A 222 -0.60 -5.94 10.76
CA LEU A 222 -0.98 -6.96 9.79
C LEU A 222 -2.32 -7.58 10.18
N SER A 223 -3.15 -7.92 9.20
CA SER A 223 -4.38 -8.66 9.42
C SER A 223 -4.05 -10.12 9.75
N ILE A 224 -4.43 -10.58 10.95
CA ILE A 224 -4.31 -11.99 11.35
C ILE A 224 -5.61 -12.76 11.15
N GLU A 225 -6.72 -12.05 11.03
CA GLU A 225 -8.04 -12.59 10.73
C GLU A 225 -8.79 -11.58 9.86
N ALA A 226 -9.51 -12.06 8.86
CA ALA A 226 -10.37 -11.26 8.01
C ALA A 226 -11.66 -12.04 7.74
N VAL A 227 -12.79 -11.44 8.08
CA VAL A 227 -14.12 -12.02 7.87
C VAL A 227 -14.85 -11.18 6.85
N TYR A 228 -15.33 -11.81 5.78
CA TYR A 228 -16.16 -11.12 4.80
C TYR A 228 -17.39 -10.53 5.47
N GLU A 229 -17.59 -9.25 5.26
CA GLU A 229 -18.76 -8.53 5.77
C GLU A 229 -19.25 -7.57 4.69
N LYS A 230 -20.52 -7.73 4.30
CA LYS A 230 -21.13 -6.85 3.32
C LYS A 230 -21.50 -5.52 3.99
N VAL A 231 -20.75 -4.48 3.66
CA VAL A 231 -20.98 -3.11 4.14
C VAL A 231 -21.20 -2.19 2.94
N PRO A 232 -22.45 -2.03 2.46
CA PRO A 232 -22.75 -1.29 1.23
C PRO A 232 -22.19 0.12 1.20
N PHE A 233 -22.15 0.81 2.33
CA PHE A 233 -21.57 2.15 2.44
C PHE A 233 -20.07 2.16 2.09
N LEU A 234 -19.29 1.21 2.63
CA LEU A 234 -17.85 1.12 2.35
C LEU A 234 -17.56 0.70 0.92
N GLU A 235 -18.37 -0.22 0.39
CA GLU A 235 -18.25 -0.69 -0.99
C GLU A 235 -18.53 0.46 -1.99
N GLU A 236 -19.57 1.25 -1.73
CA GLU A 236 -19.92 2.40 -2.58
C GLU A 236 -18.88 3.53 -2.45
N MET A 237 -18.43 3.82 -1.23
CA MET A 237 -17.37 4.78 -1.00
C MET A 237 -16.10 4.40 -1.77
N ALA A 238 -15.69 3.12 -1.71
CA ALA A 238 -14.51 2.62 -2.42
C ALA A 238 -14.65 2.76 -3.94
N LYS A 239 -15.82 2.44 -4.49
CA LYS A 239 -16.12 2.62 -5.92
C LYS A 239 -16.09 4.09 -6.33
N ASN A 240 -16.60 4.97 -5.47
CA ASN A 240 -16.56 6.40 -5.72
C ASN A 240 -15.11 6.93 -5.73
N ILE A 241 -14.28 6.52 -4.77
CA ILE A 241 -12.84 6.85 -4.78
C ILE A 241 -12.18 6.36 -6.07
N ALA A 242 -12.46 5.11 -6.48
CA ALA A 242 -11.91 4.55 -7.71
C ALA A 242 -12.31 5.37 -8.95
N LYS A 243 -13.56 5.81 -9.01
CA LYS A 243 -14.06 6.64 -10.10
C LYS A 243 -13.40 8.02 -10.12
N GLU A 244 -13.39 8.73 -8.99
CA GLU A 244 -12.87 10.11 -8.89
C GLU A 244 -11.36 10.17 -9.11
N THR A 245 -10.63 9.12 -8.75
CA THR A 245 -9.19 9.01 -9.00
C THR A 245 -8.84 8.55 -10.41
N GLY A 246 -9.79 8.01 -11.16
CA GLY A 246 -9.50 7.33 -12.43
C GLY A 246 -8.65 6.08 -12.23
N LEU A 247 -8.91 5.32 -11.15
CA LEU A 247 -8.19 4.11 -10.80
C LEU A 247 -8.14 3.10 -11.96
N MET A 248 -6.95 2.58 -12.22
CA MET A 248 -6.71 1.45 -13.12
C MET A 248 -5.88 0.42 -12.36
N GLY A 249 -6.51 -0.66 -11.91
CA GLY A 249 -5.93 -1.65 -11.03
C GLY A 249 -6.63 -1.69 -9.67
N SER A 250 -5.90 -1.93 -8.60
CA SER A 250 -6.47 -2.09 -7.25
C SER A 250 -5.89 -1.10 -6.25
N ILE A 251 -6.72 -0.75 -5.28
CA ILE A 251 -6.32 -0.11 -4.02
C ILE A 251 -7.02 -0.80 -2.87
N ASN A 252 -6.46 -0.64 -1.67
CA ASN A 252 -7.04 -1.10 -0.42
C ASN A 252 -7.29 0.10 0.50
N ILE A 253 -8.52 0.22 0.99
CA ILE A 253 -8.96 1.31 1.86
C ILE A 253 -9.20 0.73 3.26
N GLN A 254 -8.58 1.34 4.25
CA GLN A 254 -8.72 0.96 5.66
C GLN A 254 -9.58 1.98 6.37
N THR A 255 -10.59 1.50 7.08
CA THR A 255 -11.55 2.32 7.81
C THR A 255 -11.76 1.79 9.21
N ARG A 256 -12.17 2.67 10.14
CA ARG A 256 -12.68 2.29 11.46
C ARG A 256 -14.06 2.86 11.67
N ARG A 257 -14.92 2.04 12.24
CA ARG A 257 -16.26 2.47 12.63
C ARG A 257 -16.22 3.16 13.99
N THR A 258 -16.93 4.28 14.10
CA THR A 258 -17.17 5.00 15.35
C THR A 258 -18.66 5.33 15.41
N GLY A 259 -19.43 4.60 16.22
CA GLY A 259 -20.88 4.64 16.17
C GLY A 259 -21.40 4.19 14.80
N ASP A 260 -22.13 5.05 14.12
CA ASP A 260 -22.69 4.80 12.78
C ASP A 260 -21.80 5.38 11.63
N ILE A 261 -20.60 5.85 11.95
CA ILE A 261 -19.67 6.47 10.98
C ILE A 261 -18.49 5.53 10.75
N TYR A 262 -18.10 5.40 9.49
CA TYR A 262 -16.91 4.66 9.05
C TYR A 262 -15.80 5.62 8.65
#